data_9d28eea7cc8c4cb86cc62bb703820fc6
#
_entry.id   9d28eea7cc8c4cb86cc62bb703820fc6
#
_cell.length_a   1.000
_cell.length_b   1.000
_cell.length_c   1.000
_cell.angle_alpha   90.00
_cell.angle_beta   90.00
_cell.angle_gamma   90.00
#
_symmetry.space_group_name_H-M   'P 1'
#
loop_
_entity.id
_entity.type
_entity.pdbx_description
1 polymer ?
#
loop_
_entity_poly.entity_id
_entity_poly.type
_entity_poly.pdbx_seq_one_letter_code
_entity_poly.pdbx_strand_id
1 'polypeptide(L)'
;MSTQAWLRLSLLAGVAAVAAAPAVRAEEPIRIGVIGEESAVAGASITKAAQMAADDINAAGGIGGRQVQVITYDNHSSAADAVRAFQRAVSQDHVAAVIASYISEVVLAVEPWSARLHMPLITPGAASNEISKQVHKDYDHFKYTFHGWLTSAFIAQSICDAQHDLLVTGLHMKTAVIMSEDAAWTGPLDERYRDCLPKAGFSVLDEIRFNPDTTDFAPIFRQIEAKHPDVIITGISHVGVQPTVQWRDQQVPIPMVGQSSQATTSTFWKDTNGAANGVVTASAATPGVALTPLTIPFTEAYQKRFGDSPSYTGYSTYDLVYIIAEAVQRAGSTDPDKMVTALEQTDHLGTVGRIQFYGKDDPFTHALKYGPGLVTGVTFQWQDGKQVTLWPESVANGKLKFPSFIKLQASN
;
A
#
# COMPACT_ATOMS: atom_id res chain seq x y z
N MET A 1 68.25 -24.55 -77.38
CA MET A 1 67.23 -23.61 -77.81
C MET A 1 66.05 -23.75 -76.87
N SER A 2 65.88 -22.80 -75.94
CA SER A 2 64.97 -22.83 -74.81
C SER A 2 63.73 -21.97 -75.08
N THR A 3 62.55 -22.45 -74.84
CA THR A 3 61.30 -21.66 -74.77
C THR A 3 60.72 -21.72 -73.38
N GLN A 4 60.76 -20.59 -72.69
CA GLN A 4 60.13 -20.37 -71.38
C GLN A 4 58.66 -20.13 -71.58
N ALA A 5 57.84 -20.89 -70.85
CA ALA A 5 56.42 -20.67 -70.73
C ALA A 5 56.13 -19.86 -69.45
N TRP A 6 55.43 -18.72 -69.55
CA TRP A 6 54.98 -17.86 -68.45
C TRP A 6 53.60 -18.31 -67.97
N LEU A 7 53.53 -18.79 -66.72
CA LEU A 7 52.28 -18.99 -66.04
C LEU A 7 51.78 -17.67 -65.38
N ARG A 8 50.65 -17.16 -65.81
CA ARG A 8 49.98 -16.04 -65.15
C ARG A 8 49.04 -16.61 -64.09
N LEU A 9 49.32 -16.34 -62.81
CA LEU A 9 48.45 -16.57 -61.69
C LEU A 9 47.44 -15.40 -61.58
N SER A 10 46.14 -15.65 -61.77
CA SER A 10 45.07 -14.67 -61.53
C SER A 10 44.61 -14.80 -60.07
N LEU A 11 44.94 -13.82 -59.24
CA LEU A 11 44.34 -13.69 -57.88
C LEU A 11 42.89 -13.17 -58.00
N LEU A 12 41.93 -14.01 -57.69
CA LEU A 12 40.55 -13.59 -57.45
C LEU A 12 40.47 -13.09 -56.02
N ALA A 13 40.39 -11.77 -55.84
CA ALA A 13 40.03 -11.15 -54.53
C ALA A 13 38.52 -11.28 -54.30
N GLY A 14 38.14 -12.23 -53.45
CA GLY A 14 36.77 -12.35 -52.98
C GLY A 14 36.48 -11.24 -51.95
N VAL A 15 35.65 -10.25 -52.31
CA VAL A 15 35.11 -9.25 -51.37
C VAL A 15 33.99 -9.93 -50.58
N ALA A 16 34.28 -10.30 -49.33
CA ALA A 16 33.24 -10.71 -48.39
C ALA A 16 32.45 -9.48 -47.97
N ALA A 17 31.23 -9.32 -48.45
CA ALA A 17 30.29 -8.34 -47.97
C ALA A 17 29.81 -8.78 -46.58
N VAL A 18 30.36 -8.20 -45.53
CA VAL A 18 29.83 -8.30 -44.15
C VAL A 18 28.53 -7.51 -44.14
N ALA A 19 27.39 -8.20 -44.21
CA ALA A 19 26.09 -7.60 -43.96
C ALA A 19 26.07 -7.12 -42.51
N ALA A 20 26.20 -5.81 -42.27
CA ALA A 20 25.95 -5.20 -40.98
C ALA A 20 24.46 -5.42 -40.63
N ALA A 21 24.20 -6.34 -39.70
CA ALA A 21 22.86 -6.44 -39.11
C ALA A 21 22.50 -5.06 -38.54
N PRO A 22 21.28 -4.55 -38.79
CA PRO A 22 20.86 -3.30 -38.19
C PRO A 22 20.99 -3.43 -36.66
N ALA A 23 21.76 -2.56 -36.05
CA ALA A 23 21.83 -2.47 -34.60
C ALA A 23 20.38 -2.19 -34.11
N VAL A 24 19.76 -3.16 -33.47
CA VAL A 24 18.49 -2.97 -32.77
C VAL A 24 18.76 -1.91 -31.74
N ARG A 25 18.31 -0.69 -31.99
CA ARG A 25 18.39 0.40 -31.02
C ARG A 25 17.54 -0.05 -29.84
N ALA A 26 18.18 -0.31 -28.72
CA ALA A 26 17.45 -0.62 -27.49
C ALA A 26 16.42 0.49 -27.25
N GLU A 27 15.15 0.14 -27.14
CA GLU A 27 14.12 1.12 -26.83
C GLU A 27 14.41 1.77 -25.48
N GLU A 28 14.09 3.06 -25.33
CA GLU A 28 14.29 3.76 -24.06
C GLU A 28 13.52 3.08 -22.93
N PRO A 29 14.11 2.97 -21.72
CA PRO A 29 13.46 2.33 -20.61
C PRO A 29 12.17 3.08 -20.21
N ILE A 30 11.19 2.34 -19.67
CA ILE A 30 10.01 2.91 -19.02
C ILE A 30 10.46 3.38 -17.64
N ARG A 31 10.51 4.70 -17.43
CA ARG A 31 10.91 5.28 -16.15
C ARG A 31 9.69 5.47 -15.24
N ILE A 32 9.79 5.01 -14.00
CA ILE A 32 8.77 5.18 -12.97
C ILE A 32 9.40 5.94 -11.81
N GLY A 33 8.84 7.11 -11.46
CA GLY A 33 9.24 7.87 -10.28
C GLY A 33 8.62 7.23 -9.04
N VAL A 34 9.39 7.08 -7.96
CA VAL A 34 8.91 6.51 -6.70
C VAL A 34 9.32 7.42 -5.55
N ILE A 35 8.34 8.03 -4.90
CA ILE A 35 8.53 8.98 -3.80
C ILE A 35 8.09 8.29 -2.50
N GLY A 36 9.02 8.06 -1.59
CA GLY A 36 8.76 7.38 -0.31
C GLY A 36 9.35 8.15 0.88
N GLU A 37 8.90 7.78 2.06
CA GLU A 37 9.38 8.25 3.36
C GLU A 37 10.46 7.29 3.86
N GLU A 38 11.71 7.43 3.42
CA GLU A 38 12.79 6.44 3.64
C GLU A 38 13.12 6.19 5.11
N SER A 39 12.87 7.15 5.98
CA SER A 39 13.08 7.00 7.43
C SER A 39 11.98 6.21 8.15
N ALA A 40 10.83 5.99 7.49
CA ALA A 40 9.71 5.21 8.00
C ALA A 40 9.67 3.81 7.37
N VAL A 41 9.41 2.76 8.18
CA VAL A 41 9.38 1.37 7.68
C VAL A 41 8.36 1.19 6.55
N ALA A 42 7.18 1.80 6.66
CA ALA A 42 6.16 1.76 5.63
C ALA A 42 6.61 2.49 4.35
N GLY A 43 7.28 3.63 4.48
CA GLY A 43 7.79 4.40 3.35
C GLY A 43 8.97 3.73 2.65
N ALA A 44 9.96 3.24 3.40
CA ALA A 44 11.09 2.49 2.85
C ALA A 44 10.63 1.19 2.14
N SER A 45 9.49 0.63 2.53
CA SER A 45 8.90 -0.53 1.86
C SER A 45 8.41 -0.20 0.45
N ILE A 46 8.03 1.06 0.18
CA ILE A 46 7.62 1.55 -1.14
C ILE A 46 8.79 1.43 -2.12
N THR A 47 9.92 2.05 -1.81
CA THR A 47 11.07 2.08 -2.72
C THR A 47 11.71 0.71 -2.92
N LYS A 48 11.81 -0.09 -1.85
CA LYS A 48 12.32 -1.46 -1.92
C LYS A 48 11.46 -2.35 -2.82
N ALA A 49 10.14 -2.31 -2.66
CA ALA A 49 9.22 -3.13 -3.44
C ALA A 49 9.17 -2.68 -4.91
N ALA A 50 9.25 -1.37 -5.18
CA ALA A 50 9.31 -0.85 -6.55
C ALA A 50 10.56 -1.33 -7.29
N GLN A 51 11.73 -1.27 -6.64
CA GLN A 51 12.97 -1.79 -7.24
C GLN A 51 12.89 -3.28 -7.49
N MET A 52 12.33 -4.05 -6.55
CA MET A 52 12.17 -5.50 -6.71
C MET A 52 11.27 -5.84 -7.89
N ALA A 53 10.12 -5.17 -8.03
CA ALA A 53 9.20 -5.38 -9.16
C ALA A 53 9.85 -5.04 -10.50
N ALA A 54 10.61 -3.93 -10.58
CA ALA A 54 11.34 -3.56 -11.79
C ALA A 54 12.39 -4.61 -12.17
N ASP A 55 13.13 -5.13 -11.19
CA ASP A 55 14.13 -6.17 -11.43
C ASP A 55 13.49 -7.47 -11.93
N ASP A 56 12.34 -7.88 -11.34
CA ASP A 56 11.61 -9.08 -11.74
C ASP A 56 11.04 -8.94 -13.17
N ILE A 57 10.44 -7.79 -13.50
CA ILE A 57 9.94 -7.46 -14.84
C ILE A 57 11.11 -7.51 -15.86
N ASN A 58 12.23 -6.92 -15.51
CA ASN A 58 13.41 -6.87 -16.38
C ASN A 58 14.03 -8.26 -16.59
N ALA A 59 14.06 -9.09 -15.56
CA ALA A 59 14.52 -10.48 -15.65
C ALA A 59 13.59 -11.33 -16.55
N ALA A 60 12.30 -10.98 -16.64
CA ALA A 60 11.33 -11.60 -17.54
C ALA A 60 11.39 -11.06 -18.99
N GLY A 61 12.30 -10.13 -19.30
CA GLY A 61 12.48 -9.56 -20.64
C GLY A 61 11.92 -8.16 -20.82
N GLY A 62 11.44 -7.53 -19.75
CA GLY A 62 10.86 -6.18 -19.79
C GLY A 62 9.42 -6.15 -20.32
N ILE A 63 8.91 -4.96 -20.58
CA ILE A 63 7.56 -4.74 -21.12
C ILE A 63 7.67 -4.40 -22.61
N GLY A 64 7.19 -5.30 -23.46
CA GLY A 64 7.36 -5.17 -24.91
C GLY A 64 8.82 -5.07 -25.36
N GLY A 65 9.75 -5.66 -24.60
CA GLY A 65 11.20 -5.57 -24.84
C GLY A 65 11.89 -4.35 -24.20
N ARG A 66 11.11 -3.42 -23.60
CA ARG A 66 11.64 -2.25 -22.87
C ARG A 66 11.89 -2.59 -21.40
N GLN A 67 13.03 -2.14 -20.89
CA GLN A 67 13.34 -2.28 -19.46
C GLN A 67 12.54 -1.28 -18.63
N VAL A 68 12.21 -1.65 -17.40
CA VAL A 68 11.63 -0.74 -16.39
C VAL A 68 12.76 -0.16 -15.54
N GLN A 69 12.78 1.14 -15.37
CA GLN A 69 13.73 1.86 -14.51
C GLN A 69 12.99 2.61 -13.42
N VAL A 70 13.25 2.25 -12.17
CA VAL A 70 12.74 2.96 -11.00
C VAL A 70 13.73 4.08 -10.63
N ILE A 71 13.20 5.29 -10.39
CA ILE A 71 13.95 6.44 -9.88
C ILE A 71 13.33 6.84 -8.54
N THR A 72 14.10 6.71 -7.46
CA THR A 72 13.60 6.92 -6.10
C THR A 72 13.92 8.31 -5.57
N TYR A 73 13.01 8.85 -4.75
CA TYR A 73 13.13 10.13 -4.08
C TYR A 73 12.65 9.97 -2.64
N ASP A 74 13.43 10.49 -1.69
CA ASP A 74 13.02 10.63 -0.29
C ASP A 74 12.29 11.97 -0.10
N ASN A 75 11.07 11.92 0.41
CA ASN A 75 10.30 13.12 0.72
C ASN A 75 10.45 13.56 2.19
N HIS A 76 11.20 12.83 3.02
CA HIS A 76 11.42 13.13 4.43
C HIS A 76 10.11 13.34 5.23
N SER A 77 9.03 12.69 4.84
CA SER A 77 7.66 12.90 5.36
C SER A 77 7.13 14.34 5.18
N SER A 78 7.70 15.08 4.22
CA SER A 78 7.39 16.48 3.95
C SER A 78 6.60 16.62 2.66
N ALA A 79 5.43 17.25 2.72
CA ALA A 79 4.62 17.57 1.54
C ALA A 79 5.38 18.48 0.55
N ALA A 80 6.18 19.44 1.05
CA ALA A 80 6.96 20.34 0.21
C ALA A 80 8.08 19.60 -0.53
N ASP A 81 8.74 18.63 0.12
CA ASP A 81 9.78 17.81 -0.51
C ASP A 81 9.16 16.86 -1.54
N ALA A 82 8.02 16.27 -1.24
CA ALA A 82 7.29 15.42 -2.18
C ALA A 82 6.88 16.18 -3.45
N VAL A 83 6.39 17.42 -3.33
CA VAL A 83 6.06 18.27 -4.48
C VAL A 83 7.32 18.56 -5.31
N ARG A 84 8.45 18.88 -4.67
CA ARG A 84 9.72 19.10 -5.39
C ARG A 84 10.21 17.84 -6.10
N ALA A 85 10.14 16.69 -5.43
CA ALA A 85 10.48 15.40 -6.02
C ALA A 85 9.59 15.05 -7.21
N PHE A 86 8.28 15.28 -7.10
CA PHE A 86 7.33 15.05 -8.19
C PHE A 86 7.64 15.95 -9.41
N GLN A 87 7.85 17.24 -9.19
CA GLN A 87 8.21 18.17 -10.28
C GLN A 87 9.52 17.76 -10.97
N ARG A 88 10.52 17.32 -10.20
CA ARG A 88 11.79 16.83 -10.75
C ARG A 88 11.57 15.55 -11.55
N ALA A 89 10.83 14.57 -11.03
CA ALA A 89 10.52 13.31 -11.72
C ALA A 89 9.91 13.57 -13.11
N VAL A 90 8.98 14.55 -13.19
CA VAL A 90 8.30 14.90 -14.44
C VAL A 90 9.21 15.69 -15.38
N SER A 91 9.83 16.78 -14.90
CA SER A 91 10.49 17.77 -15.75
C SER A 91 11.94 17.44 -16.13
N GLN A 92 12.63 16.67 -15.29
CA GLN A 92 14.05 16.33 -15.48
C GLN A 92 14.28 14.86 -15.78
N ASP A 93 13.59 13.97 -15.06
CA ASP A 93 13.82 12.53 -15.18
C ASP A 93 12.86 11.87 -16.19
N HIS A 94 11.85 12.62 -16.68
CA HIS A 94 10.90 12.23 -17.74
C HIS A 94 10.25 10.86 -17.48
N VAL A 95 9.67 10.70 -16.30
CA VAL A 95 9.00 9.47 -15.90
C VAL A 95 7.64 9.31 -16.61
N ALA A 96 7.19 8.07 -16.80
CA ALA A 96 5.89 7.74 -17.39
C ALA A 96 4.74 7.79 -16.37
N ALA A 97 5.05 7.57 -15.09
CA ALA A 97 4.13 7.63 -13.97
C ALA A 97 4.91 7.83 -12.66
N VAL A 98 4.21 8.27 -11.61
CA VAL A 98 4.77 8.43 -10.27
C VAL A 98 3.97 7.60 -9.28
N ILE A 99 4.65 6.78 -8.48
CA ILE A 99 4.13 6.17 -7.26
C ILE A 99 4.58 7.05 -6.10
N ALA A 100 3.65 7.53 -5.26
CA ALA A 100 4.01 8.46 -4.20
C ALA A 100 3.26 8.20 -2.90
N SER A 101 4.05 8.08 -1.83
CA SER A 101 3.69 8.26 -0.43
C SER A 101 2.54 7.39 0.11
N TYR A 102 2.60 7.14 1.39
CA TYR A 102 1.47 6.58 2.16
C TYR A 102 0.80 7.62 3.07
N ILE A 103 1.37 8.84 3.13
CA ILE A 103 0.86 9.94 3.96
C ILE A 103 -0.16 10.73 3.14
N SER A 104 -1.41 10.79 3.60
CA SER A 104 -2.51 11.40 2.86
C SER A 104 -2.29 12.91 2.61
N GLU A 105 -1.77 13.63 3.57
CA GLU A 105 -1.45 15.06 3.47
C GLU A 105 -0.40 15.32 2.38
N VAL A 106 0.56 14.41 2.23
CA VAL A 106 1.58 14.47 1.19
C VAL A 106 0.95 14.27 -0.19
N VAL A 107 0.12 13.24 -0.35
CA VAL A 107 -0.53 12.96 -1.63
C VAL A 107 -1.49 14.08 -2.04
N LEU A 108 -2.30 14.61 -1.11
CA LEU A 108 -3.18 15.74 -1.34
C LEU A 108 -2.44 17.02 -1.78
N ALA A 109 -1.19 17.20 -1.32
CA ALA A 109 -0.34 18.31 -1.77
C ALA A 109 0.27 18.08 -3.17
N VAL A 110 0.52 16.83 -3.55
CA VAL A 110 1.08 16.45 -4.87
C VAL A 110 -0.01 16.36 -5.95
N GLU A 111 -1.22 15.98 -5.61
CA GLU A 111 -2.33 15.76 -6.53
C GLU A 111 -2.63 16.95 -7.47
N PRO A 112 -2.66 18.23 -7.03
CA PRO A 112 -2.81 19.37 -7.91
C PRO A 112 -1.68 19.52 -8.94
N TRP A 113 -0.48 19.03 -8.63
CA TRP A 113 0.65 19.01 -9.56
C TRP A 113 0.55 17.87 -10.57
N SER A 114 0.02 16.71 -10.16
CA SER A 114 -0.33 15.62 -11.08
C SER A 114 -1.32 16.12 -12.13
N ALA A 115 -2.39 16.79 -11.69
CA ALA A 115 -3.38 17.40 -12.57
C ALA A 115 -2.76 18.45 -13.52
N ARG A 116 -1.99 19.38 -12.98
CA ARG A 116 -1.37 20.47 -13.75
C ARG A 116 -0.35 19.99 -14.78
N LEU A 117 0.41 18.94 -14.45
CA LEU A 117 1.48 18.41 -15.30
C LEU A 117 1.01 17.21 -16.13
N HIS A 118 -0.27 16.84 -16.02
CA HIS A 118 -0.88 15.69 -16.69
C HIS A 118 -0.05 14.41 -16.47
N MET A 119 0.34 14.13 -15.23
CA MET A 119 1.21 13.00 -14.91
C MET A 119 0.48 11.97 -14.04
N PRO A 120 0.35 10.71 -14.49
CA PRO A 120 -0.23 9.65 -13.67
C PRO A 120 0.47 9.55 -12.31
N LEU A 121 -0.32 9.70 -11.25
CA LEU A 121 0.07 9.60 -9.85
C LEU A 121 -0.71 8.48 -9.19
N ILE A 122 -0.03 7.52 -8.59
CA ILE A 122 -0.69 6.42 -7.89
C ILE A 122 -0.15 6.35 -6.48
N THR A 123 -1.02 6.45 -5.47
CA THR A 123 -0.59 6.29 -4.09
C THR A 123 -0.65 4.83 -3.67
N PRO A 124 0.44 4.26 -3.08
CA PRO A 124 0.45 2.89 -2.62
C PRO A 124 -0.12 2.70 -1.21
N GLY A 125 -0.52 3.80 -0.53
CA GLY A 125 -0.88 3.67 0.88
C GLY A 125 -1.63 4.81 1.52
N ALA A 126 -1.67 6.00 0.91
CA ALA A 126 -2.46 7.11 1.44
C ALA A 126 -3.95 6.73 1.41
N ALA A 127 -4.66 6.92 2.52
CA ALA A 127 -6.00 6.35 2.68
C ALA A 127 -7.13 7.39 2.61
N SER A 128 -6.84 8.70 2.63
CA SER A 128 -7.89 9.74 2.64
C SER A 128 -8.84 9.63 1.45
N ASN A 129 -10.14 9.56 1.72
CA ASN A 129 -11.17 9.55 0.68
C ASN A 129 -11.15 10.83 -0.18
N GLU A 130 -10.59 11.94 0.36
CA GLU A 130 -10.57 13.24 -0.35
C GLU A 130 -9.79 13.15 -1.66
N ILE A 131 -8.77 12.29 -1.75
CA ILE A 131 -8.02 12.04 -2.99
C ILE A 131 -8.97 11.58 -4.11
N SER A 132 -9.77 10.53 -3.88
CA SER A 132 -10.74 10.04 -4.88
C SER A 132 -11.93 10.98 -5.07
N LYS A 133 -12.35 11.71 -4.03
CA LYS A 133 -13.41 12.70 -4.12
C LYS A 133 -13.03 13.89 -5.00
N GLN A 134 -11.78 14.33 -5.00
CA GLN A 134 -11.29 15.37 -5.91
C GLN A 134 -11.38 14.90 -7.36
N VAL A 135 -10.95 13.67 -7.65
CA VAL A 135 -11.06 13.08 -8.99
C VAL A 135 -12.53 13.00 -9.43
N HIS A 136 -13.43 12.52 -8.56
CA HIS A 136 -14.87 12.44 -8.87
C HIS A 136 -15.49 13.81 -9.15
N LYS A 137 -15.14 14.82 -8.37
CA LYS A 137 -15.72 16.17 -8.43
C LYS A 137 -15.31 16.92 -9.69
N ASP A 138 -14.08 16.75 -10.15
CA ASP A 138 -13.53 17.40 -11.33
C ASP A 138 -12.62 16.43 -12.09
N TYR A 139 -13.28 15.43 -12.70
CA TYR A 139 -12.61 14.34 -13.38
C TYR A 139 -11.65 14.81 -14.48
N ASP A 140 -12.07 15.73 -15.33
CA ASP A 140 -11.27 16.18 -16.46
C ASP A 140 -9.93 16.80 -16.02
N HIS A 141 -9.90 17.40 -14.84
CA HIS A 141 -8.70 18.00 -14.27
C HIS A 141 -7.88 16.98 -13.46
N PHE A 142 -8.52 16.19 -12.57
CA PHE A 142 -7.82 15.32 -11.61
C PHE A 142 -7.71 13.84 -12.03
N LYS A 143 -8.16 13.45 -13.23
CA LYS A 143 -8.18 12.04 -13.71
C LYS A 143 -6.84 11.30 -13.67
N TYR A 144 -5.73 12.00 -13.45
CA TYR A 144 -4.39 11.41 -13.41
C TYR A 144 -4.06 10.74 -12.07
N THR A 145 -4.88 10.93 -11.02
CA THR A 145 -4.64 10.38 -9.69
C THR A 145 -5.41 9.09 -9.47
N PHE A 146 -4.70 8.05 -8.96
CA PHE A 146 -5.23 6.73 -8.63
C PHE A 146 -4.85 6.34 -7.19
N HIS A 147 -5.74 5.60 -6.55
CA HIS A 147 -5.59 5.07 -5.20
C HIS A 147 -5.27 3.57 -5.27
N GLY A 148 -4.02 3.21 -5.06
CA GLY A 148 -3.52 1.83 -5.18
C GLY A 148 -3.67 0.99 -3.91
N TRP A 149 -4.25 1.55 -2.85
CA TRP A 149 -4.61 0.85 -1.63
C TRP A 149 -6.06 1.18 -1.23
N LEU A 150 -6.57 0.51 -0.20
CA LEU A 150 -7.92 0.78 0.31
C LEU A 150 -8.03 2.20 0.86
N THR A 151 -9.10 2.89 0.49
CA THR A 151 -9.44 4.18 1.11
C THR A 151 -9.87 4.00 2.55
N SER A 152 -9.87 5.07 3.34
CA SER A 152 -10.32 5.06 4.74
C SER A 152 -11.71 4.45 4.91
N ALA A 153 -12.64 4.71 3.98
CA ALA A 153 -13.97 4.12 4.01
C ALA A 153 -13.91 2.59 3.86
N PHE A 154 -13.06 2.06 2.99
CA PHE A 154 -12.94 0.62 2.79
C PHE A 154 -12.09 -0.06 3.87
N ILE A 155 -11.08 0.62 4.42
CA ILE A 155 -10.35 0.16 5.61
C ILE A 155 -11.33 0.01 6.78
N ALA A 156 -12.15 1.03 7.06
CA ALA A 156 -13.14 0.95 8.14
C ALA A 156 -14.17 -0.15 7.88
N GLN A 157 -14.63 -0.32 6.62
CA GLN A 157 -15.57 -1.40 6.28
C GLN A 157 -14.95 -2.77 6.54
N SER A 158 -13.70 -3.01 6.09
CA SER A 158 -12.99 -4.27 6.37
C SER A 158 -12.86 -4.55 7.86
N ILE A 159 -12.59 -3.51 8.65
CA ILE A 159 -12.51 -3.63 10.11
C ILE A 159 -13.88 -3.95 10.70
N CYS A 160 -14.95 -3.25 10.28
CA CYS A 160 -16.30 -3.54 10.76
C CYS A 160 -16.73 -4.98 10.46
N ASP A 161 -16.45 -5.46 9.23
CA ASP A 161 -16.75 -6.84 8.81
C ASP A 161 -16.00 -7.85 9.67
N ALA A 162 -14.70 -7.64 9.89
CA ALA A 162 -13.88 -8.49 10.73
C ALA A 162 -14.31 -8.48 12.20
N GLN A 163 -14.62 -7.30 12.77
CA GLN A 163 -15.02 -7.20 14.17
C GLN A 163 -16.44 -7.73 14.41
N HIS A 164 -17.32 -7.69 13.40
CA HIS A 164 -18.60 -8.40 13.47
C HIS A 164 -18.39 -9.89 13.73
N ASP A 165 -17.54 -10.53 12.93
CA ASP A 165 -17.29 -11.97 13.03
C ASP A 165 -16.52 -12.33 14.32
N LEU A 166 -15.43 -11.59 14.59
CA LEU A 166 -14.51 -11.92 15.68
C LEU A 166 -15.05 -11.53 17.07
N LEU A 167 -15.63 -10.34 17.21
CA LEU A 167 -15.98 -9.79 18.51
C LEU A 167 -17.48 -9.87 18.79
N VAL A 168 -18.34 -9.49 17.84
CA VAL A 168 -19.79 -9.53 18.08
C VAL A 168 -20.31 -10.97 18.07
N THR A 169 -20.05 -11.70 16.98
CA THR A 169 -20.49 -13.10 16.87
C THR A 169 -19.66 -14.03 17.75
N GLY A 170 -18.33 -13.85 17.78
CA GLY A 170 -17.43 -14.74 18.50
C GLY A 170 -17.38 -14.54 20.02
N LEU A 171 -17.45 -13.27 20.50
CA LEU A 171 -17.29 -12.91 21.92
C LEU A 171 -18.48 -12.17 22.53
N HIS A 172 -19.54 -11.92 21.76
CA HIS A 172 -20.76 -11.22 22.17
C HIS A 172 -20.54 -9.78 22.69
N MET A 173 -19.45 -9.13 22.21
CA MET A 173 -19.21 -7.71 22.51
C MET A 173 -20.26 -6.81 21.85
N LYS A 174 -20.65 -5.71 22.53
CA LYS A 174 -21.78 -4.86 22.11
C LYS A 174 -21.45 -3.38 22.08
N THR A 175 -20.38 -2.94 22.75
CA THR A 175 -20.09 -1.52 22.94
C THR A 175 -18.66 -1.20 22.51
N ALA A 176 -18.48 -0.05 21.86
CA ALA A 176 -17.19 0.41 21.38
C ALA A 176 -16.96 1.90 21.69
N VAL A 177 -15.71 2.28 21.86
CA VAL A 177 -15.25 3.66 21.79
C VAL A 177 -14.28 3.77 20.62
N ILE A 178 -14.45 4.78 19.75
CA ILE A 178 -13.53 5.10 18.68
C ILE A 178 -12.41 5.98 19.27
N MET A 179 -11.15 5.64 18.99
CA MET A 179 -9.97 6.37 19.41
C MET A 179 -9.07 6.61 18.19
N SER A 180 -9.06 7.83 17.64
CA SER A 180 -8.36 8.17 16.43
C SER A 180 -7.48 9.40 16.56
N GLU A 181 -6.31 9.39 15.89
CA GLU A 181 -5.52 10.61 15.72
C GLU A 181 -6.23 11.59 14.79
N ASP A 182 -5.94 12.90 14.91
CA ASP A 182 -6.51 13.93 14.04
C ASP A 182 -5.64 14.13 12.80
N ALA A 183 -5.93 13.37 11.75
CA ALA A 183 -5.23 13.37 10.48
C ALA A 183 -6.21 13.32 9.29
N ALA A 184 -5.74 13.65 8.08
CA ALA A 184 -6.60 13.70 6.89
C ALA A 184 -7.24 12.36 6.51
N TRP A 185 -6.63 11.25 6.91
CA TRP A 185 -7.16 9.91 6.63
C TRP A 185 -8.18 9.43 7.68
N THR A 186 -8.08 9.90 8.92
CA THR A 186 -8.93 9.41 10.02
C THR A 186 -10.30 10.04 10.05
N GLY A 187 -10.47 11.27 9.54
CA GLY A 187 -11.80 11.88 9.42
C GLY A 187 -12.79 10.99 8.64
N PRO A 188 -12.46 10.59 7.39
CA PRO A 188 -13.28 9.66 6.62
C PRO A 188 -13.35 8.24 7.22
N LEU A 189 -12.32 7.79 7.95
CA LEU A 189 -12.33 6.52 8.67
C LEU A 189 -13.39 6.51 9.75
N ASP A 190 -13.39 7.55 10.62
CA ASP A 190 -14.31 7.69 11.73
C ASP A 190 -15.75 7.89 11.25
N GLU A 191 -15.93 8.65 10.15
CA GLU A 191 -17.23 8.77 9.49
C GLU A 191 -17.79 7.39 9.10
N ARG A 192 -16.94 6.53 8.51
CA ARG A 192 -17.35 5.19 8.15
C ARG A 192 -17.54 4.29 9.37
N TYR A 193 -16.72 4.40 10.41
CA TYR A 193 -16.92 3.68 11.67
C TYR A 193 -18.26 4.01 12.31
N ARG A 194 -18.68 5.28 12.35
CA ARG A 194 -20.00 5.69 12.84
C ARG A 194 -21.15 5.05 12.05
N ASP A 195 -20.97 4.79 10.75
CA ASP A 195 -21.96 4.13 9.90
C ASP A 195 -21.91 2.60 10.02
N CYS A 196 -20.73 1.97 9.97
CA CYS A 196 -20.60 0.52 9.86
C CYS A 196 -20.59 -0.21 11.21
N LEU A 197 -20.05 0.35 12.30
CA LEU A 197 -20.03 -0.31 13.61
C LEU A 197 -21.43 -0.62 14.14
N PRO A 198 -22.43 0.29 14.06
CA PRO A 198 -23.80 -0.05 14.45
C PRO A 198 -24.39 -1.20 13.61
N LYS A 199 -24.10 -1.24 12.31
CA LYS A 199 -24.56 -2.33 11.43
C LYS A 199 -23.84 -3.65 11.73
N ALA A 200 -22.60 -3.58 12.20
CA ALA A 200 -21.83 -4.72 12.67
C ALA A 200 -22.27 -5.23 14.06
N GLY A 201 -23.12 -4.50 14.78
CA GLY A 201 -23.68 -4.92 16.07
C GLY A 201 -23.14 -4.17 17.29
N PHE A 202 -22.33 -3.11 17.11
CA PHE A 202 -21.82 -2.30 18.20
C PHE A 202 -22.65 -1.04 18.45
N SER A 203 -22.80 -0.67 19.73
CA SER A 203 -23.16 0.69 20.13
C SER A 203 -21.89 1.49 20.34
N VAL A 204 -21.70 2.55 19.56
CA VAL A 204 -20.57 3.47 19.73
C VAL A 204 -20.90 4.43 20.89
N LEU A 205 -20.15 4.34 21.99
CA LEU A 205 -20.39 5.10 23.23
C LEU A 205 -19.76 6.49 23.19
N ASP A 206 -18.61 6.61 22.50
CA ASP A 206 -17.87 7.87 22.37
C ASP A 206 -16.91 7.80 21.19
N GLU A 207 -16.47 8.98 20.72
CA GLU A 207 -15.41 9.16 19.73
C GLU A 207 -14.41 10.17 20.29
N ILE A 208 -13.19 9.72 20.48
CA ILE A 208 -12.10 10.51 21.05
C ILE A 208 -11.06 10.74 19.96
N ARG A 209 -10.90 11.99 19.54
CA ARG A 209 -9.86 12.42 18.63
C ARG A 209 -8.73 13.10 19.39
N PHE A 210 -7.49 12.83 19.02
CA PHE A 210 -6.31 13.39 19.67
C PHE A 210 -5.29 13.88 18.65
N ASN A 211 -4.45 14.83 19.07
CA ASN A 211 -3.38 15.35 18.21
C ASN A 211 -2.34 14.25 17.92
N PRO A 212 -1.86 14.07 16.67
CA PRO A 212 -0.79 13.13 16.33
C PRO A 212 0.51 13.31 17.14
N ASP A 213 0.76 14.51 17.68
CA ASP A 213 1.92 14.80 18.54
C ASP A 213 1.68 14.42 20.02
N THR A 214 0.54 13.78 20.34
CA THR A 214 0.23 13.36 21.73
C THR A 214 1.24 12.31 22.20
N THR A 215 1.84 12.55 23.35
CA THR A 215 2.82 11.65 23.98
C THR A 215 2.31 10.99 25.25
N ASP A 216 1.28 11.54 25.91
CA ASP A 216 0.65 10.99 27.12
C ASP A 216 -0.79 10.55 26.83
N PHE A 217 -1.02 9.24 26.85
CA PHE A 217 -2.32 8.61 26.59
C PHE A 217 -3.09 8.26 27.88
N ALA A 218 -2.53 8.47 29.07
CA ALA A 218 -3.19 8.15 30.32
C ALA A 218 -4.52 8.88 30.51
N PRO A 219 -4.66 10.18 30.16
CA PRO A 219 -5.96 10.86 30.24
C PRO A 219 -7.00 10.27 29.27
N ILE A 220 -6.57 9.88 28.06
CA ILE A 220 -7.43 9.30 27.02
C ILE A 220 -7.94 7.94 27.49
N PHE A 221 -7.07 7.06 27.97
CA PHE A 221 -7.47 5.75 28.48
C PHE A 221 -8.42 5.86 29.68
N ARG A 222 -8.19 6.78 30.63
CA ARG A 222 -9.14 7.04 31.74
C ARG A 222 -10.50 7.50 31.25
N GLN A 223 -10.56 8.35 30.21
CA GLN A 223 -11.83 8.77 29.61
C GLN A 223 -12.55 7.57 28.97
N ILE A 224 -11.83 6.68 28.28
CA ILE A 224 -12.37 5.46 27.68
C ILE A 224 -12.89 4.51 28.78
N GLU A 225 -12.07 4.23 29.80
CA GLU A 225 -12.43 3.34 30.89
C GLU A 225 -13.70 3.79 31.64
N ALA A 226 -13.90 5.10 31.81
CA ALA A 226 -15.09 5.68 32.43
C ALA A 226 -16.38 5.41 31.62
N LYS A 227 -16.30 5.06 30.36
CA LYS A 227 -17.43 4.68 29.49
C LYS A 227 -17.77 3.19 29.56
N HIS A 228 -16.88 2.37 30.12
CA HIS A 228 -17.00 0.92 30.20
C HIS A 228 -17.30 0.24 28.84
N PRO A 229 -16.59 0.53 27.74
CA PRO A 229 -16.79 -0.15 26.47
C PRO A 229 -16.24 -1.57 26.51
N ASP A 230 -16.76 -2.45 25.64
CA ASP A 230 -16.20 -3.78 25.42
C ASP A 230 -14.89 -3.73 24.61
N VAL A 231 -14.72 -2.70 23.74
CA VAL A 231 -13.58 -2.61 22.84
C VAL A 231 -13.22 -1.16 22.49
N ILE A 232 -11.94 -0.90 22.27
CA ILE A 232 -11.41 0.34 21.68
C ILE A 232 -11.18 0.09 20.18
N ILE A 233 -11.83 0.89 19.31
CA ILE A 233 -11.64 0.86 17.87
C ILE A 233 -10.68 1.99 17.47
N THR A 234 -9.51 1.65 16.92
CA THR A 234 -8.46 2.62 16.67
C THR A 234 -8.39 3.13 15.23
N GLY A 235 -7.90 4.37 15.09
CA GLY A 235 -7.44 4.97 13.84
C GLY A 235 -6.10 5.69 14.10
N ILE A 236 -4.97 4.98 14.08
CA ILE A 236 -3.67 5.51 14.49
C ILE A 236 -2.57 5.16 13.47
N SER A 237 -1.68 6.12 13.20
CA SER A 237 -0.53 5.98 12.30
C SER A 237 0.64 6.88 12.70
N HIS A 238 0.45 8.21 12.71
CA HIS A 238 1.53 9.19 12.91
C HIS A 238 2.02 9.24 14.36
N VAL A 239 1.15 8.96 15.30
CA VAL A 239 1.47 8.97 16.75
C VAL A 239 2.48 7.89 17.18
N GLY A 240 2.85 7.00 16.26
CA GLY A 240 3.84 5.96 16.52
C GLY A 240 3.33 4.83 17.40
N VAL A 241 4.22 4.33 18.29
CA VAL A 241 3.96 3.17 19.13
C VAL A 241 3.39 3.51 20.52
N GLN A 242 3.37 4.79 20.90
CA GLN A 242 3.04 5.23 22.26
C GLN A 242 1.67 4.78 22.77
N PRO A 243 0.58 4.81 21.96
CA PRO A 243 -0.72 4.29 22.41
C PRO A 243 -0.64 2.84 22.86
N THR A 244 0.07 2.01 22.11
CA THR A 244 0.21 0.57 22.40
C THR A 244 1.04 0.33 23.66
N VAL A 245 2.18 1.03 23.79
CA VAL A 245 3.05 0.89 24.95
C VAL A 245 2.29 1.28 26.22
N GLN A 246 1.63 2.43 26.22
CA GLN A 246 0.91 2.92 27.41
C GLN A 246 -0.37 2.12 27.71
N TRP A 247 -1.07 1.60 26.69
CA TRP A 247 -2.17 0.64 26.89
C TRP A 247 -1.71 -0.58 27.70
N ARG A 248 -0.55 -1.12 27.36
CA ARG A 248 0.04 -2.27 28.04
C ARG A 248 0.54 -1.91 29.45
N ASP A 249 1.28 -0.81 29.58
CA ASP A 249 1.91 -0.40 30.84
C ASP A 249 0.88 -0.05 31.92
N GLN A 250 -0.22 0.58 31.50
CA GLN A 250 -1.34 0.93 32.38
C GLN A 250 -2.32 -0.25 32.58
N GLN A 251 -2.09 -1.37 31.88
CA GLN A 251 -2.98 -2.54 31.93
C GLN A 251 -4.46 -2.17 31.68
N VAL A 252 -4.70 -1.32 30.67
CA VAL A 252 -6.06 -0.91 30.27
C VAL A 252 -6.90 -2.16 30.00
N PRO A 253 -7.96 -2.45 30.77
CA PRO A 253 -8.61 -3.78 30.74
C PRO A 253 -9.55 -3.98 29.56
N ILE A 254 -9.40 -3.20 28.50
CA ILE A 254 -10.24 -3.16 27.31
C ILE A 254 -9.38 -3.51 26.07
N PRO A 255 -9.82 -4.45 25.22
CA PRO A 255 -9.11 -4.79 23.99
C PRO A 255 -8.93 -3.58 23.08
N MET A 256 -7.78 -3.51 22.41
CA MET A 256 -7.48 -2.48 21.41
C MET A 256 -7.42 -3.13 20.02
N VAL A 257 -8.34 -2.76 19.13
CA VAL A 257 -8.49 -3.29 17.78
C VAL A 257 -8.72 -2.13 16.79
N GLY A 258 -8.62 -2.36 15.48
CA GLY A 258 -8.93 -1.35 14.47
C GLY A 258 -7.77 -1.12 13.51
N GLN A 259 -7.49 0.12 13.14
CA GLN A 259 -6.35 0.45 12.28
C GLN A 259 -5.19 1.01 13.09
N SER A 260 -4.05 0.35 12.97
CA SER A 260 -2.75 0.87 13.41
C SER A 260 -1.73 0.62 12.31
N SER A 261 -1.30 1.67 11.61
CA SER A 261 -0.30 1.52 10.53
C SER A 261 1.04 1.02 11.05
N GLN A 262 1.45 1.45 12.25
CA GLN A 262 2.68 0.98 12.87
C GLN A 262 2.62 -0.52 13.20
N ALA A 263 1.47 -1.02 13.64
CA ALA A 263 1.29 -2.43 13.97
C ALA A 263 1.40 -3.37 12.75
N THR A 264 1.32 -2.82 11.53
CA THR A 264 1.52 -3.62 10.30
C THR A 264 3.00 -3.85 9.96
N THR A 265 3.93 -3.15 10.63
CA THR A 265 5.36 -3.25 10.36
C THR A 265 6.00 -4.43 11.09
N SER A 266 7.02 -5.04 10.49
CA SER A 266 7.76 -6.17 11.08
C SER A 266 8.47 -5.82 12.38
N THR A 267 8.84 -4.56 12.57
CA THR A 267 9.59 -4.07 13.73
C THR A 267 8.70 -3.77 14.93
N PHE A 268 7.37 -3.69 14.76
CA PHE A 268 6.44 -3.22 15.80
C PHE A 268 6.54 -3.96 17.14
N TRP A 269 6.75 -5.29 17.10
CA TRP A 269 6.98 -6.06 18.31
C TRP A 269 8.21 -5.59 19.08
N LYS A 270 9.31 -5.36 18.38
CA LYS A 270 10.57 -4.88 18.96
C LYS A 270 10.43 -3.44 19.43
N ASP A 271 9.83 -2.56 18.62
CA ASP A 271 9.68 -1.14 18.88
C ASP A 271 8.76 -0.87 20.09
N THR A 272 7.83 -1.78 20.36
CA THR A 272 6.96 -1.75 21.56
C THR A 272 7.50 -2.57 22.71
N ASN A 273 8.68 -3.17 22.61
CA ASN A 273 9.24 -4.08 23.62
C ASN A 273 8.23 -5.16 24.07
N GLY A 274 7.47 -5.73 23.10
CA GLY A 274 6.47 -6.77 23.35
C GLY A 274 5.11 -6.25 23.85
N ALA A 275 4.92 -4.94 24.04
CA ALA A 275 3.63 -4.36 24.43
C ALA A 275 2.55 -4.59 23.34
N ALA A 276 2.95 -4.90 22.10
CA ALA A 276 2.06 -5.25 21.02
C ALA A 276 1.19 -6.50 21.28
N ASN A 277 1.58 -7.35 22.26
CA ASN A 277 0.87 -8.61 22.51
C ASN A 277 -0.63 -8.38 22.79
N GLY A 278 -1.49 -8.93 21.94
CA GLY A 278 -2.95 -8.75 22.02
C GLY A 278 -3.54 -7.66 21.13
N VAL A 279 -2.71 -6.76 20.55
CA VAL A 279 -3.17 -5.73 19.61
C VAL A 279 -3.69 -6.38 18.33
N VAL A 280 -4.87 -5.96 17.88
CA VAL A 280 -5.49 -6.42 16.63
C VAL A 280 -5.51 -5.27 15.63
N THR A 281 -5.08 -5.51 14.39
CA THR A 281 -5.10 -4.49 13.33
C THR A 281 -5.37 -5.10 11.96
N ALA A 282 -5.78 -4.24 11.01
CA ALA A 282 -5.90 -4.61 9.61
C ALA A 282 -4.58 -4.38 8.85
N SER A 283 -4.32 -5.19 7.82
CA SER A 283 -3.17 -5.06 6.91
C SER A 283 -3.49 -5.59 5.51
N ALA A 284 -2.54 -5.42 4.60
CA ALA A 284 -2.60 -5.99 3.25
C ALA A 284 -2.50 -7.53 3.27
N ALA A 285 -1.48 -8.03 3.97
CA ALA A 285 -1.20 -9.45 4.14
C ALA A 285 -0.40 -9.65 5.43
N THR A 286 -0.20 -10.90 5.79
CA THR A 286 0.67 -11.33 6.90
C THR A 286 1.61 -12.43 6.42
N PRO A 287 2.82 -12.55 7.02
CA PRO A 287 3.77 -13.57 6.64
C PRO A 287 3.19 -15.00 6.72
N GLY A 288 3.45 -15.80 5.69
CA GLY A 288 3.02 -17.21 5.63
C GLY A 288 1.54 -17.44 5.30
N VAL A 289 0.79 -16.39 4.97
CA VAL A 289 -0.62 -16.49 4.55
C VAL A 289 -0.77 -16.17 3.07
N ALA A 290 -1.37 -17.08 2.31
CA ALA A 290 -1.60 -16.95 0.88
C ALA A 290 -2.97 -16.31 0.63
N LEU A 291 -3.01 -15.06 0.18
CA LEU A 291 -4.22 -14.42 -0.33
C LEU A 291 -4.41 -14.71 -1.82
N THR A 292 -3.28 -14.76 -2.53
CA THR A 292 -3.18 -15.18 -3.93
C THR A 292 -1.98 -16.10 -4.09
N PRO A 293 -1.81 -16.77 -5.23
CA PRO A 293 -0.58 -17.52 -5.52
C PRO A 293 0.71 -16.70 -5.46
N LEU A 294 0.61 -15.37 -5.53
CA LEU A 294 1.75 -14.44 -5.54
C LEU A 294 2.16 -13.94 -4.14
N THR A 295 1.27 -14.03 -3.13
CA THR A 295 1.51 -13.46 -1.79
C THR A 295 2.76 -14.02 -1.13
N ILE A 296 2.85 -15.34 -0.98
CA ILE A 296 3.97 -16.00 -0.29
C ILE A 296 5.28 -15.83 -1.08
N PRO A 297 5.33 -16.13 -2.39
CA PRO A 297 6.56 -15.94 -3.17
C PRO A 297 7.13 -14.52 -3.08
N PHE A 298 6.28 -13.50 -3.18
CA PHE A 298 6.70 -12.10 -3.02
C PHE A 298 7.24 -11.84 -1.60
N THR A 299 6.50 -12.24 -0.56
CA THR A 299 6.89 -12.01 0.83
C THR A 299 8.25 -12.64 1.15
N GLU A 300 8.46 -13.90 0.77
CA GLU A 300 9.71 -14.63 1.00
C GLU A 300 10.88 -14.03 0.22
N ALA A 301 10.66 -13.64 -1.05
CA ALA A 301 11.67 -13.00 -1.86
C ALA A 301 12.07 -11.62 -1.30
N TYR A 302 11.08 -10.85 -0.82
CA TYR A 302 11.32 -9.57 -0.15
C TYR A 302 12.13 -9.76 1.13
N GLN A 303 11.73 -10.69 2.00
CA GLN A 303 12.46 -11.01 3.24
C GLN A 303 13.89 -11.47 2.97
N LYS A 304 14.08 -12.32 1.97
CA LYS A 304 15.42 -12.78 1.57
C LYS A 304 16.31 -11.63 1.10
N ARG A 305 15.73 -10.65 0.41
CA ARG A 305 16.47 -9.53 -0.17
C ARG A 305 16.79 -8.44 0.85
N PHE A 306 15.84 -8.12 1.73
CA PHE A 306 15.93 -6.94 2.60
C PHE A 306 16.04 -7.26 4.09
N GLY A 307 15.88 -8.51 4.49
CA GLY A 307 15.97 -8.95 5.90
C GLY A 307 14.71 -8.73 6.71
N ASP A 308 13.68 -8.07 6.14
CA ASP A 308 12.42 -7.70 6.78
C ASP A 308 11.23 -8.15 5.96
N SER A 309 10.05 -8.28 6.60
CA SER A 309 8.78 -8.45 5.88
C SER A 309 8.35 -7.13 5.23
N PRO A 310 7.71 -7.18 4.04
CA PRO A 310 7.12 -5.99 3.45
C PRO A 310 6.00 -5.45 4.36
N SER A 311 5.87 -4.14 4.46
CA SER A 311 4.67 -3.51 5.02
C SER A 311 3.52 -3.55 3.98
N TYR A 312 2.32 -3.10 4.35
CA TYR A 312 1.18 -3.06 3.42
C TYR A 312 1.50 -2.24 2.14
N THR A 313 2.29 -1.18 2.26
CA THR A 313 2.75 -0.36 1.14
C THR A 313 3.69 -1.11 0.20
N GLY A 314 4.47 -2.06 0.71
CA GLY A 314 5.35 -2.89 -0.10
C GLY A 314 4.57 -3.83 -1.03
N TYR A 315 3.53 -4.49 -0.51
CA TYR A 315 2.63 -5.31 -1.33
C TYR A 315 1.97 -4.47 -2.43
N SER A 316 1.36 -3.35 -2.04
CA SER A 316 0.70 -2.45 -2.98
C SER A 316 1.67 -1.91 -4.03
N THR A 317 2.85 -1.44 -3.64
CA THR A 317 3.82 -0.88 -4.59
C THR A 317 4.33 -1.90 -5.58
N TYR A 318 4.61 -3.13 -5.12
CA TYR A 318 5.03 -4.20 -6.03
C TYR A 318 4.00 -4.41 -7.13
N ASP A 319 2.74 -4.56 -6.77
CA ASP A 319 1.64 -4.73 -7.73
C ASP A 319 1.47 -3.49 -8.64
N LEU A 320 1.62 -2.27 -8.09
CA LEU A 320 1.48 -1.03 -8.87
C LEU A 320 2.54 -0.85 -9.96
N VAL A 321 3.76 -1.31 -9.75
CA VAL A 321 4.79 -1.28 -10.80
C VAL A 321 4.38 -2.18 -11.97
N TYR A 322 3.83 -3.37 -11.71
CA TYR A 322 3.28 -4.24 -12.74
C TYR A 322 2.07 -3.60 -13.44
N ILE A 323 1.16 -3.00 -12.69
CA ILE A 323 -0.02 -2.32 -13.23
C ILE A 323 0.37 -1.17 -14.16
N ILE A 324 1.36 -0.35 -13.79
CA ILE A 324 1.90 0.72 -14.64
C ILE A 324 2.53 0.12 -15.91
N ALA A 325 3.33 -0.92 -15.77
CA ALA A 325 3.96 -1.59 -16.88
C ALA A 325 2.92 -2.19 -17.86
N GLU A 326 1.91 -2.86 -17.34
CA GLU A 326 0.77 -3.35 -18.14
C GLU A 326 -0.02 -2.23 -18.79
N ALA A 327 -0.21 -1.09 -18.09
CA ALA A 327 -0.88 0.07 -18.66
C ALA A 327 -0.10 0.67 -19.83
N VAL A 328 1.23 0.79 -19.73
CA VAL A 328 2.09 1.19 -20.86
C VAL A 328 1.92 0.23 -22.03
N GLN A 329 1.87 -1.08 -21.78
CA GLN A 329 1.68 -2.09 -22.83
C GLN A 329 0.30 -1.96 -23.49
N ARG A 330 -0.77 -1.83 -22.71
CA ARG A 330 -2.14 -1.64 -23.22
C ARG A 330 -2.29 -0.35 -24.03
N ALA A 331 -1.70 0.74 -23.52
CA ALA A 331 -1.73 2.05 -24.20
C ALA A 331 -0.85 2.09 -25.46
N GLY A 332 0.15 1.21 -25.58
CA GLY A 332 1.19 1.28 -26.60
C GLY A 332 1.98 2.59 -26.54
N SER A 333 1.95 3.29 -25.40
CA SER A 333 2.46 4.66 -25.25
C SER A 333 2.65 5.00 -23.78
N THR A 334 3.49 6.00 -23.50
CA THR A 334 3.60 6.68 -22.19
C THR A 334 2.88 8.03 -22.20
N ASP A 335 2.03 8.30 -23.20
CA ASP A 335 1.16 9.48 -23.23
C ASP A 335 0.21 9.45 -22.03
N PRO A 336 0.13 10.53 -21.22
CA PRO A 336 -0.61 10.54 -19.97
C PRO A 336 -2.11 10.21 -20.11
N ASP A 337 -2.79 10.73 -21.12
CA ASP A 337 -4.22 10.47 -21.30
C ASP A 337 -4.49 9.01 -21.71
N LYS A 338 -3.63 8.45 -22.55
CA LYS A 338 -3.69 7.02 -22.89
C LYS A 338 -3.37 6.15 -21.68
N MET A 339 -2.44 6.58 -20.85
CA MET A 339 -2.09 5.88 -19.60
C MET A 339 -3.26 5.88 -18.63
N VAL A 340 -3.97 7.01 -18.44
CA VAL A 340 -5.20 7.07 -17.62
C VAL A 340 -6.23 6.06 -18.12
N THR A 341 -6.56 6.09 -19.41
CA THR A 341 -7.50 5.14 -20.02
C THR A 341 -7.07 3.69 -19.81
N ALA A 342 -5.78 3.41 -19.92
CA ALA A 342 -5.25 2.06 -19.69
C ALA A 342 -5.27 1.65 -18.21
N LEU A 343 -5.01 2.58 -17.28
CA LEU A 343 -5.09 2.34 -15.84
C LEU A 343 -6.52 2.08 -15.37
N GLU A 344 -7.53 2.77 -15.93
CA GLU A 344 -8.95 2.51 -15.66
C GLU A 344 -9.38 1.10 -16.06
N GLN A 345 -8.71 0.49 -17.04
CA GLN A 345 -8.95 -0.88 -17.50
C GLN A 345 -8.17 -1.94 -16.71
N THR A 346 -7.57 -1.55 -15.59
CA THR A 346 -6.80 -2.49 -14.76
C THR A 346 -7.67 -3.65 -14.29
N ASP A 347 -7.17 -4.87 -14.51
CA ASP A 347 -7.70 -6.12 -13.99
C ASP A 347 -6.52 -7.06 -13.71
N HIS A 348 -5.83 -6.79 -12.59
CA HIS A 348 -4.56 -7.40 -12.24
C HIS A 348 -4.71 -8.35 -11.05
N LEU A 349 -4.23 -9.60 -11.18
CA LEU A 349 -4.10 -10.49 -10.03
C LEU A 349 -2.78 -10.18 -9.32
N GLY A 350 -2.88 -9.39 -8.26
CA GLY A 350 -1.73 -8.96 -7.47
C GLY A 350 -1.41 -9.88 -6.28
N THR A 351 -0.52 -9.41 -5.45
CA THR A 351 -0.05 -10.10 -4.24
C THR A 351 -1.11 -10.19 -3.15
N VAL A 352 -2.09 -9.27 -3.13
CA VAL A 352 -3.09 -9.13 -2.06
C VAL A 352 -4.54 -9.32 -2.51
N GLY A 353 -4.76 -9.68 -3.77
CA GLY A 353 -6.08 -9.88 -4.36
C GLY A 353 -6.13 -9.47 -5.82
N ARG A 354 -7.33 -9.46 -6.39
CA ARG A 354 -7.58 -8.94 -7.74
C ARG A 354 -7.79 -7.43 -7.68
N ILE A 355 -6.94 -6.69 -8.37
CA ILE A 355 -6.91 -5.23 -8.36
C ILE A 355 -7.68 -4.68 -9.55
N GLN A 356 -8.69 -3.88 -9.27
CA GLN A 356 -9.47 -3.10 -10.21
C GLN A 356 -9.74 -1.73 -9.59
N PHE A 357 -9.90 -0.70 -10.42
CA PHE A 357 -10.27 0.65 -9.97
C PHE A 357 -11.75 0.94 -10.23
N TYR A 358 -12.36 1.77 -9.36
CA TYR A 358 -13.69 2.32 -9.62
C TYR A 358 -13.63 3.28 -10.81
N GLY A 359 -14.66 3.26 -11.64
CA GLY A 359 -14.78 4.13 -12.81
C GLY A 359 -15.14 5.58 -12.46
N LYS A 360 -15.14 6.45 -13.47
CA LYS A 360 -15.35 7.90 -13.32
C LYS A 360 -16.68 8.32 -12.69
N ASP A 361 -17.72 7.50 -12.83
CA ASP A 361 -19.07 7.82 -12.32
C ASP A 361 -19.29 7.35 -10.87
N ASP A 362 -18.30 6.70 -10.26
CA ASP A 362 -18.36 6.23 -8.88
C ASP A 362 -17.83 7.32 -7.93
N PRO A 363 -18.45 7.55 -6.76
CA PRO A 363 -17.96 8.49 -5.76
C PRO A 363 -16.51 8.24 -5.30
N PHE A 364 -16.03 7.00 -5.44
CA PHE A 364 -14.65 6.60 -5.18
C PHE A 364 -13.83 6.47 -6.48
N THR A 365 -14.03 7.41 -7.42
CA THR A 365 -13.34 7.41 -8.73
C THR A 365 -11.85 7.13 -8.56
N HIS A 366 -11.33 6.17 -9.34
CA HIS A 366 -9.96 5.70 -9.35
C HIS A 366 -9.45 5.11 -8.02
N ALA A 367 -10.33 4.88 -7.04
CA ALA A 367 -9.96 4.09 -5.88
C ALA A 367 -9.96 2.59 -6.20
N LEU A 368 -9.12 1.86 -5.50
CA LEU A 368 -9.08 0.40 -5.55
C LEU A 368 -10.41 -0.18 -5.05
N LYS A 369 -10.99 -1.11 -5.82
CA LYS A 369 -12.26 -1.76 -5.46
C LYS A 369 -12.07 -2.71 -4.29
N TYR A 370 -12.97 -2.57 -3.32
CA TYR A 370 -13.06 -3.42 -2.13
C TYR A 370 -14.13 -4.50 -2.30
N GLY A 371 -13.89 -5.68 -1.76
CA GLY A 371 -14.91 -6.72 -1.59
C GLY A 371 -14.46 -8.14 -1.92
N PRO A 372 -15.37 -9.13 -1.74
CA PRO A 372 -15.09 -10.53 -2.05
C PRO A 372 -14.62 -10.73 -3.49
N GLY A 373 -13.54 -11.49 -3.66
CA GLY A 373 -12.93 -11.74 -4.97
C GLY A 373 -12.03 -10.60 -5.49
N LEU A 374 -11.95 -9.51 -4.76
CA LEU A 374 -11.08 -8.35 -5.00
C LEU A 374 -10.07 -8.22 -3.84
N VAL A 375 -9.77 -6.99 -3.41
CA VAL A 375 -8.93 -6.74 -2.25
C VAL A 375 -9.81 -6.49 -1.03
N THR A 376 -9.58 -7.24 0.06
CA THR A 376 -10.28 -7.06 1.35
C THR A 376 -9.34 -6.64 2.47
N GLY A 377 -8.04 -6.90 2.30
CA GLY A 377 -7.09 -6.91 3.41
C GLY A 377 -7.30 -8.12 4.34
N VAL A 378 -6.53 -8.15 5.41
CA VAL A 378 -6.63 -9.14 6.48
C VAL A 378 -6.69 -8.44 7.83
N THR A 379 -7.34 -9.05 8.82
CA THR A 379 -7.20 -8.68 10.23
C THR A 379 -6.31 -9.71 10.92
N PHE A 380 -5.31 -9.23 11.64
CA PHE A 380 -4.40 -10.07 12.40
C PHE A 380 -4.19 -9.54 13.82
N GLN A 381 -3.66 -10.39 14.67
CA GLN A 381 -3.25 -10.07 16.05
C GLN A 381 -1.78 -10.34 16.26
N TRP A 382 -1.12 -9.46 16.99
CA TRP A 382 0.21 -9.74 17.54
C TRP A 382 0.09 -10.73 18.69
N GLN A 383 0.69 -11.93 18.53
CA GLN A 383 0.72 -12.99 19.55
C GLN A 383 2.15 -13.48 19.68
N ASP A 384 2.75 -13.28 20.85
CA ASP A 384 4.10 -13.79 21.18
C ASP A 384 5.15 -13.49 20.10
N GLY A 385 5.15 -12.26 19.58
CA GLY A 385 6.08 -11.77 18.55
C GLY A 385 5.73 -12.16 17.11
N LYS A 386 4.56 -12.73 16.87
CA LYS A 386 4.10 -13.14 15.55
C LYS A 386 2.79 -12.45 15.16
N GLN A 387 2.64 -12.18 13.89
CA GLN A 387 1.37 -11.75 13.30
C GLN A 387 0.52 -12.99 13.00
N VAL A 388 -0.57 -13.16 13.73
CA VAL A 388 -1.50 -14.27 13.59
C VAL A 388 -2.76 -13.79 12.89
N THR A 389 -3.01 -14.27 11.68
CA THR A 389 -4.19 -13.89 10.88
C THR A 389 -5.45 -14.47 11.49
N LEU A 390 -6.44 -13.63 11.70
CA LEU A 390 -7.73 -13.98 12.31
C LEU A 390 -8.89 -13.91 11.32
N TRP A 391 -8.80 -13.02 10.32
CA TRP A 391 -9.87 -12.78 9.34
C TRP A 391 -9.29 -12.38 7.97
N PRO A 392 -9.94 -12.74 6.86
CA PRO A 392 -11.13 -13.57 6.76
C PRO A 392 -10.88 -15.02 7.17
N GLU A 393 -11.93 -15.75 7.56
CA GLU A 393 -11.84 -17.13 8.07
C GLU A 393 -11.13 -18.08 7.10
N SER A 394 -11.30 -17.85 5.80
CA SER A 394 -10.70 -18.67 4.73
C SER A 394 -9.16 -18.70 4.75
N VAL A 395 -8.51 -17.73 5.38
CA VAL A 395 -7.04 -17.59 5.47
C VAL A 395 -6.56 -17.44 6.91
N ALA A 396 -7.46 -17.54 7.89
CA ALA A 396 -7.12 -17.49 9.32
C ALA A 396 -6.18 -18.64 9.69
N ASN A 397 -5.10 -18.32 10.42
CA ASN A 397 -4.11 -19.30 10.88
C ASN A 397 -4.00 -19.39 12.40
N GLY A 398 -4.91 -18.73 13.12
CA GLY A 398 -5.00 -18.79 14.57
C GLY A 398 -6.32 -18.28 15.11
N LYS A 399 -6.39 -18.14 16.43
CA LYS A 399 -7.57 -17.64 17.14
C LYS A 399 -7.20 -16.43 17.99
N LEU A 400 -8.19 -15.59 18.25
CA LEU A 400 -8.07 -14.41 19.10
C LEU A 400 -7.64 -14.81 20.52
N LYS A 401 -6.64 -14.11 21.07
CA LYS A 401 -6.12 -14.29 22.43
C LYS A 401 -5.87 -12.92 23.04
N PHE A 402 -6.31 -12.72 24.26
CA PHE A 402 -6.02 -11.48 24.97
C PHE A 402 -5.05 -11.69 26.14
N PRO A 403 -4.20 -10.70 26.45
CA PRO A 403 -3.41 -10.66 27.66
C PRO A 403 -4.29 -10.77 28.90
N SER A 404 -3.74 -11.28 30.01
CA SER A 404 -4.49 -11.54 31.25
C SER A 404 -5.07 -10.30 31.93
N PHE A 405 -4.58 -9.10 31.60
CA PHE A 405 -5.14 -7.85 32.13
C PHE A 405 -6.44 -7.43 31.42
N ILE A 406 -6.74 -7.98 30.21
CA ILE A 406 -7.99 -7.74 29.51
C ILE A 406 -9.13 -8.49 30.25
N LYS A 407 -10.15 -7.75 30.60
CA LYS A 407 -11.33 -8.28 31.28
C LYS A 407 -12.49 -8.30 30.29
N LEU A 408 -12.74 -9.44 29.67
CA LEU A 408 -13.93 -9.62 28.86
C LEU A 408 -15.14 -9.56 29.80
N GLN A 409 -16.14 -8.72 29.48
CA GLN A 409 -17.37 -8.67 30.24
C GLN A 409 -18.07 -10.01 30.10
N ALA A 410 -18.52 -10.58 31.23
CA ALA A 410 -19.27 -11.83 31.21
C ALA A 410 -20.56 -11.60 30.43
N SER A 411 -20.81 -12.44 29.41
CA SER A 411 -22.09 -12.42 28.68
C SER A 411 -23.22 -12.73 29.65
N ASN A 412 -24.03 -11.75 29.98
CA ASN A 412 -25.28 -11.95 30.72
C ASN A 412 -26.37 -12.44 29.77
#